data_67971761ce45c83383ad1c3d768328c5
#
_entry.id   67971761ce45c83383ad1c3d768328c5
#
_cell.length_a   1.000
_cell.length_b   1.000
_cell.length_c   1.000
_cell.angle_alpha   90.00
_cell.angle_beta   90.00
_cell.angle_gamma   90.00
#
_symmetry.space_group_name_H-M   'P 1'
#
loop_
_entity.id
_entity.type
_entity.pdbx_description
1 polymer ?
#
loop_
_entity_poly.entity_id
_entity_poly.type
_entity_poly.pdbx_seq_one_letter_code
_entity_poly.pdbx_strand_id
1 'polypeptide(L)'
;MGKEQTSIGLDIGFHDIKIVELVRNEEGFQITKFAIREIPAAILQQKDRAGLLGDMIKKMFSDAKIKNSSVYLSITGHNVIIRNASLPKMPEEEMVNAAKWNAREEVFFDLDKAVVDNYVMGET
;
A
#
# COMPACT_ATOMS: atom_id res chain seq x y z
N MET A 1 22.06 25.63 1.56
CA MET A 1 21.70 24.49 2.41
C MET A 1 20.40 23.90 1.86
N GLY A 2 20.50 22.73 1.26
CA GLY A 2 19.32 22.00 0.77
C GLY A 2 18.43 21.61 1.95
N LYS A 3 17.11 21.80 1.82
CA LYS A 3 16.16 21.37 2.83
C LYS A 3 16.19 19.85 2.91
N GLU A 4 16.52 19.30 4.08
CA GLU A 4 16.35 17.87 4.32
C GLU A 4 14.89 17.48 4.07
N GLN A 5 14.69 16.50 3.20
CA GLN A 5 13.37 15.98 2.88
C GLN A 5 13.19 14.62 3.56
N THR A 6 12.25 14.57 4.49
CA THR A 6 11.88 13.33 5.18
C THR A 6 10.71 12.67 4.47
N SER A 7 10.81 11.36 4.23
CA SER A 7 9.76 10.51 3.69
C SER A 7 9.56 9.29 4.58
N ILE A 8 8.31 8.86 4.72
CA ILE A 8 7.97 7.66 5.50
C ILE A 8 7.32 6.65 4.57
N GLY A 9 7.83 5.42 4.60
CA GLY A 9 7.21 4.26 3.98
C GLY A 9 6.52 3.41 5.05
N LEU A 10 5.29 2.98 4.78
CA LEU A 10 4.52 2.04 5.57
C LEU A 10 4.09 0.88 4.69
N ASP A 11 4.57 -0.32 4.99
CA ASP A 11 4.14 -1.54 4.32
C ASP A 11 3.28 -2.37 5.26
N ILE A 12 2.03 -2.60 4.86
CA ILE A 12 1.09 -3.48 5.56
C ILE A 12 1.07 -4.81 4.81
N GLY A 13 1.91 -5.72 5.27
CA GLY A 13 2.04 -7.05 4.71
C GLY A 13 0.97 -8.02 5.22
N PHE A 14 1.11 -9.28 4.83
CA PHE A 14 0.22 -10.34 5.28
C PHE A 14 0.51 -10.76 6.73
N HIS A 15 1.78 -10.82 7.08
CA HIS A 15 2.25 -11.30 8.39
C HIS A 15 2.85 -10.21 9.27
N ASP A 16 3.30 -9.12 8.69
CA ASP A 16 3.99 -8.06 9.40
C ASP A 16 3.69 -6.67 8.84
N ILE A 17 3.93 -5.67 9.67
CA ILE A 17 3.89 -4.26 9.31
C ILE A 17 5.31 -3.73 9.41
N LYS A 18 5.75 -2.98 8.40
CA LYS A 18 7.06 -2.35 8.35
C LYS A 18 6.91 -0.85 8.20
N ILE A 19 7.72 -0.11 8.92
CA ILE A 19 7.79 1.35 8.82
C ILE A 19 9.24 1.73 8.64
N VAL A 20 9.52 2.66 7.74
CA VAL A 20 10.84 3.23 7.52
C VAL A 20 10.74 4.74 7.37
N GLU A 21 11.63 5.46 8.03
CA GLU A 21 11.83 6.90 7.83
C GLU A 21 13.14 7.10 7.07
N LEU A 22 13.04 7.76 5.93
CA LEU A 22 14.15 8.13 5.07
C LEU A 22 14.34 9.63 5.09
N VAL A 23 15.58 10.06 5.20
CA VAL A 23 15.99 11.46 5.00
C VAL A 23 16.85 11.54 3.76
N ARG A 24 16.51 12.46 2.87
CA ARG A 24 17.33 12.81 1.71
C ARG A 24 18.19 14.02 2.05
N ASN A 25 19.48 13.90 1.87
CA ASN A 25 20.47 14.97 1.98
C ASN A 25 21.35 15.04 0.73
N GLU A 26 22.38 15.84 0.74
CA GLU A 26 23.31 16.01 -0.39
C GLU A 26 24.11 14.75 -0.71
N GLU A 27 24.29 13.87 0.26
CA GLU A 27 25.01 12.59 0.12
C GLU A 27 24.11 11.45 -0.37
N GLY A 28 22.77 11.64 -0.40
CA GLY A 28 21.80 10.63 -0.83
C GLY A 28 20.68 10.37 0.16
N PHE A 29 20.30 9.10 0.33
CA PHE A 29 19.24 8.68 1.23
C PHE A 29 19.81 7.98 2.46
N GLN A 30 19.30 8.34 3.63
CA GLN A 30 19.66 7.73 4.90
C GLN A 30 18.41 7.22 5.61
N ILE A 31 18.44 5.98 6.10
CA ILE A 31 17.43 5.46 7.02
C ILE A 31 17.71 6.03 8.41
N THR A 32 16.76 6.78 8.95
CA THR A 32 16.90 7.39 10.28
C THR A 32 16.12 6.61 11.35
N LYS A 33 14.99 6.00 10.96
CA LYS A 33 14.20 5.16 11.86
C LYS A 33 13.57 4.01 11.08
N PHE A 34 13.34 2.90 11.75
CA PHE A 34 12.55 1.79 11.22
C PHE A 34 11.90 1.01 12.34
N ALA A 35 10.83 0.31 12.01
CA ALA A 35 10.18 -0.64 12.88
C ALA A 35 9.56 -1.77 12.06
N ILE A 36 9.62 -2.98 12.58
CA ILE A 36 8.96 -4.16 12.02
C ILE A 36 8.17 -4.80 13.16
N ARG A 37 6.92 -5.17 12.90
CA ARG A 37 6.09 -5.85 13.88
C ARG A 37 5.21 -6.90 13.22
N GLU A 38 5.25 -8.10 13.75
CA GLU A 38 4.38 -9.19 13.34
C GLU A 38 2.93 -8.90 13.69
N ILE A 39 2.01 -9.23 12.80
CA ILE A 39 0.57 -9.11 13.01
C ILE A 39 0.10 -10.38 13.73
N PRO A 40 -0.40 -10.27 14.97
CA PRO A 40 -0.89 -11.43 15.70
C PRO A 40 -2.01 -12.16 14.94
N ALA A 41 -1.96 -13.48 14.88
CA ALA A 41 -2.99 -14.29 14.21
C ALA A 41 -4.41 -14.00 14.73
N ALA A 42 -4.52 -13.64 16.00
CA ALA A 42 -5.79 -13.24 16.61
C ALA A 42 -6.41 -11.99 15.95
N ILE A 43 -5.59 -11.04 15.48
CA ILE A 43 -6.07 -9.84 14.74
C ILE A 43 -6.58 -10.24 13.35
N LEU A 44 -5.91 -11.17 12.69
CA LEU A 44 -6.27 -11.60 11.33
C LEU A 44 -7.67 -12.24 11.27
N GLN A 45 -8.17 -12.77 12.38
CA GLN A 45 -9.46 -13.44 12.49
C GLN A 45 -10.59 -12.51 12.96
N GLN A 46 -10.30 -11.26 13.35
CA GLN A 46 -11.30 -10.32 13.86
C GLN A 46 -12.09 -9.64 12.74
N LYS A 47 -13.37 -9.35 13.04
CA LYS A 47 -14.23 -8.58 12.12
C LYS A 47 -13.74 -7.13 11.96
N ASP A 48 -13.28 -6.50 13.05
CA ASP A 48 -12.70 -5.15 13.08
C ASP A 48 -11.18 -5.19 12.94
N ARG A 49 -10.69 -5.98 12.02
CA ARG A 49 -9.26 -6.07 11.73
C ARG A 49 -8.62 -4.73 11.37
N ALA A 50 -9.34 -3.87 10.65
CA ALA A 50 -8.81 -2.58 10.21
C ALA A 50 -8.56 -1.64 11.38
N GLY A 51 -9.48 -1.56 12.36
CA GLY A 51 -9.30 -0.77 13.58
C GLY A 51 -8.12 -1.24 14.41
N LEU A 52 -8.01 -2.55 14.63
CA LEU A 52 -6.91 -3.15 15.40
C LEU A 52 -5.54 -2.94 14.72
N LEU A 53 -5.46 -3.06 13.40
CA LEU A 53 -4.25 -2.73 12.65
C LEU A 53 -3.91 -1.24 12.75
N GLY A 54 -4.91 -0.36 12.69
CA GLY A 54 -4.74 1.07 12.88
C GLY A 54 -4.13 1.42 14.23
N ASP A 55 -4.61 0.81 15.30
CA ASP A 55 -4.07 1.01 16.66
C ASP A 55 -2.64 0.47 16.78
N MET A 56 -2.37 -0.68 16.18
CA MET A 56 -1.03 -1.24 16.11
C MET A 56 -0.05 -0.32 15.38
N ILE A 57 -0.46 0.23 14.23
CA ILE A 57 0.33 1.19 13.45
C ILE A 57 0.61 2.46 14.27
N LYS A 58 -0.43 3.04 14.91
CA LYS A 58 -0.25 4.22 15.77
C LYS A 58 0.79 3.97 16.86
N LYS A 59 0.72 2.79 17.50
CA LYS A 59 1.69 2.40 18.52
C LYS A 59 3.10 2.27 17.94
N MET A 60 3.26 1.70 16.75
CA MET A 60 4.56 1.57 16.08
C MET A 60 5.17 2.94 15.78
N PHE A 61 4.37 3.90 15.28
CA PHE A 61 4.82 5.27 15.03
C PHE A 61 5.28 5.96 16.32
N SER A 62 4.51 5.78 17.40
CA SER A 62 4.85 6.33 18.73
C SER A 62 6.15 5.74 19.28
N ASP A 63 6.27 4.41 19.26
CA ASP A 63 7.43 3.69 19.79
C ASP A 63 8.72 4.06 18.99
N ALA A 64 8.61 4.19 17.67
CA ALA A 64 9.70 4.61 16.81
C ALA A 64 9.96 6.14 16.82
N LYS A 65 9.15 6.92 17.54
CA LYS A 65 9.23 8.39 17.59
C LYS A 65 9.16 9.05 16.22
N ILE A 66 8.36 8.50 15.31
CA ILE A 66 8.09 9.05 13.99
C ILE A 66 6.94 10.05 14.13
N LYS A 67 7.20 11.32 13.79
CA LYS A 67 6.24 12.43 13.99
C LYS A 67 5.63 12.97 12.69
N ASN A 68 6.16 12.59 11.54
CA ASN A 68 5.68 13.08 10.25
C ASN A 68 4.33 12.43 9.92
N SER A 69 3.45 13.18 9.25
CA SER A 69 2.10 12.75 8.87
C SER A 69 1.97 12.28 7.42
N SER A 70 2.94 12.59 6.56
CA SER A 70 2.96 12.14 5.15
C SER A 70 3.58 10.76 5.04
N VAL A 71 2.81 9.79 4.56
CA VAL A 71 3.23 8.39 4.47
C VAL A 71 2.95 7.85 3.08
N TYR A 72 3.95 7.17 2.49
CA TYR A 72 3.78 6.32 1.31
C TYR A 72 3.38 4.93 1.77
N LEU A 73 2.20 4.48 1.35
CA LEU A 73 1.60 3.23 1.80
C LEU A 73 1.71 2.14 0.75
N SER A 74 2.14 0.96 1.17
CA SER A 74 2.00 -0.30 0.43
C SER A 74 1.08 -1.25 1.20
N ILE A 75 0.19 -1.91 0.49
CA ILE A 75 -0.72 -2.92 1.04
C ILE A 75 -0.56 -4.20 0.22
N THR A 76 -0.38 -5.33 0.90
CA THR A 76 -0.34 -6.65 0.28
C THR A 76 -1.26 -7.62 1.03
N GLY A 77 -1.57 -8.75 0.43
CA GLY A 77 -2.36 -9.79 1.08
C GLY A 77 -3.58 -10.24 0.27
N HIS A 78 -4.47 -11.00 0.89
CA HIS A 78 -5.63 -11.62 0.24
C HIS A 78 -6.63 -10.63 -0.38
N ASN A 79 -6.61 -9.37 0.02
CA ASN A 79 -7.52 -8.36 -0.47
C ASN A 79 -6.91 -7.55 -1.64
N VAL A 80 -5.72 -7.91 -2.10
CA VAL A 80 -5.05 -7.27 -3.24
C VAL A 80 -4.87 -8.30 -4.33
N ILE A 81 -5.44 -8.05 -5.50
CA ILE A 81 -5.31 -8.90 -6.67
C ILE A 81 -4.68 -8.10 -7.79
N ILE A 82 -3.59 -8.60 -8.34
CA ILE A 82 -2.91 -8.03 -9.49
C ILE A 82 -3.09 -8.99 -10.65
N ARG A 83 -3.53 -8.46 -11.80
CA ARG A 83 -3.70 -9.22 -13.05
C ARG A 83 -3.14 -8.45 -14.23
N ASN A 84 -2.60 -9.20 -15.17
CA ASN A 84 -2.24 -8.66 -16.49
C ASN A 84 -3.41 -8.90 -17.44
N ALA A 85 -3.79 -7.87 -18.16
CA ALA A 85 -4.83 -7.94 -19.19
C ALA A 85 -4.34 -7.27 -20.48
N SER A 86 -4.74 -7.81 -21.63
CA SER A 86 -4.56 -7.15 -22.91
C SER A 86 -5.88 -6.53 -23.30
N LEU A 87 -5.89 -5.20 -23.42
CA LEU A 87 -7.07 -4.43 -23.78
C LEU A 87 -6.81 -3.67 -25.09
N PRO A 88 -7.85 -3.42 -25.91
CA PRO A 88 -7.73 -2.54 -27.07
C PRO A 88 -7.22 -1.16 -26.64
N LYS A 89 -6.52 -0.48 -27.55
CA LYS A 89 -6.11 0.92 -27.32
C LYS A 89 -7.35 1.80 -27.18
N MET A 90 -7.42 2.53 -26.08
CA MET A 90 -8.54 3.39 -25.73
C MET A 90 -8.05 4.61 -24.93
N PRO A 91 -8.87 5.67 -24.81
CA PRO A 91 -8.58 6.81 -23.94
C PRO A 91 -8.37 6.35 -22.49
N GLU A 92 -7.48 7.05 -21.76
CA GLU A 92 -7.15 6.74 -20.37
C GLU A 92 -8.40 6.76 -19.45
N GLU A 93 -9.35 7.65 -19.74
CA GLU A 93 -10.62 7.78 -19.02
C GLU A 93 -11.49 6.52 -19.09
N GLU A 94 -11.37 5.75 -20.18
CA GLU A 94 -12.13 4.52 -20.39
C GLU A 94 -11.42 3.29 -19.84
N MET A 95 -10.11 3.37 -19.64
CA MET A 95 -9.26 2.23 -19.33
C MET A 95 -9.57 1.60 -17.96
N VAL A 96 -9.85 2.41 -16.94
CA VAL A 96 -10.23 1.90 -15.60
C VAL A 96 -11.53 1.10 -15.70
N ASN A 97 -12.51 1.58 -16.46
CA ASN A 97 -13.79 0.87 -16.62
C ASN A 97 -13.60 -0.43 -17.42
N ALA A 98 -12.79 -0.40 -18.48
CA ALA A 98 -12.46 -1.59 -19.26
C ALA A 98 -11.70 -2.63 -18.41
N ALA A 99 -10.74 -2.20 -17.59
CA ALA A 99 -10.04 -3.06 -16.65
C ALA A 99 -10.99 -3.66 -15.60
N LYS A 100 -11.92 -2.87 -15.08
CA LYS A 100 -12.97 -3.34 -14.15
C LYS A 100 -13.88 -4.38 -14.79
N TRP A 101 -14.29 -4.18 -16.05
CA TRP A 101 -15.08 -5.16 -16.78
C TRP A 101 -14.32 -6.46 -17.00
N ASN A 102 -13.07 -6.37 -17.45
CA ASN A 102 -12.22 -7.55 -17.67
C ASN A 102 -12.01 -8.34 -16.37
N ALA A 103 -11.80 -7.64 -15.26
CA ALA A 103 -11.58 -8.27 -13.96
C ALA A 103 -12.82 -9.00 -13.41
N ARG A 104 -14.04 -8.65 -13.84
CA ARG A 104 -15.28 -9.30 -13.34
C ARG A 104 -15.33 -10.80 -13.57
N GLU A 105 -14.71 -11.29 -14.62
CA GLU A 105 -14.69 -12.72 -14.94
C GLU A 105 -13.66 -13.51 -14.11
N GLU A 106 -12.70 -12.80 -13.48
CA GLU A 106 -11.57 -13.42 -12.81
C GLU A 106 -11.61 -13.31 -11.28
N VAL A 107 -12.49 -12.46 -10.72
CA VAL A 107 -12.57 -12.25 -9.28
C VAL A 107 -13.85 -12.79 -8.68
N PHE A 108 -13.75 -13.34 -7.48
CA PHE A 108 -14.87 -14.00 -6.77
C PHE A 108 -15.56 -13.08 -5.75
N PHE A 109 -15.33 -11.78 -5.81
CA PHE A 109 -15.92 -10.78 -4.92
C PHE A 109 -16.56 -9.64 -5.71
N ASP A 110 -17.41 -8.87 -5.01
CA ASP A 110 -18.14 -7.74 -5.58
C ASP A 110 -17.17 -6.57 -5.91
N LEU A 111 -16.89 -6.37 -7.19
CA LEU A 111 -16.03 -5.29 -7.67
C LEU A 111 -16.58 -3.88 -7.39
N ASP A 112 -17.87 -3.75 -7.10
CA ASP A 112 -18.46 -2.45 -6.76
C ASP A 112 -18.06 -1.98 -5.36
N LYS A 113 -17.52 -2.91 -4.54
CA LYS A 113 -16.92 -2.65 -3.23
C LYS A 113 -15.39 -2.60 -3.24
N ALA A 114 -14.78 -2.77 -4.41
CA ALA A 114 -13.33 -2.77 -4.58
C ALA A 114 -12.85 -1.45 -5.19
N VAL A 115 -11.64 -1.06 -4.85
CA VAL A 115 -10.90 -0.04 -5.58
C VAL A 115 -10.17 -0.73 -6.72
N VAL A 116 -10.43 -0.32 -7.95
CA VAL A 116 -9.77 -0.84 -9.15
C VAL A 116 -8.93 0.26 -9.75
N ASP A 117 -7.69 -0.05 -10.05
CA ASP A 117 -6.77 0.83 -10.74
C ASP A 117 -6.01 0.05 -11.82
N ASN A 118 -5.37 0.74 -12.75
CA ASN A 118 -4.62 0.12 -13.83
C ASN A 118 -3.32 0.87 -14.12
N TYR A 119 -2.36 0.13 -14.61
CA TYR A 119 -1.10 0.67 -15.10
C TYR A 119 -0.78 0.07 -16.48
N VAL A 120 -0.48 0.93 -17.46
CA VAL A 120 -0.11 0.50 -18.82
C VAL A 120 1.37 0.14 -18.83
N MET A 121 1.68 -1.14 -19.06
CA MET A 121 3.06 -1.61 -19.14
C MET A 121 3.70 -1.42 -20.51
N GLY A 122 2.88 -1.36 -21.57
CA GLY A 122 3.35 -1.19 -22.94
C GLY A 122 2.26 -1.51 -23.97
N GLU A 123 2.58 -1.27 -25.22
CA GLU A 123 1.75 -1.64 -26.37
C GLU A 123 2.39 -2.85 -27.07
N THR A 124 1.59 -3.84 -27.46
CA THR A 124 2.00 -5.02 -28.23
C THR A 124 1.46 -4.94 -29.66
#